data_9a3a67c74ac559f2d86695381b7f2f80
#
_entry.id   9a3a67c74ac559f2d86695381b7f2f80
#
_cell.length_a   1.000
_cell.length_b   1.000
_cell.length_c   1.000
_cell.angle_alpha   90.00
_cell.angle_beta   90.00
_cell.angle_gamma   90.00
#
_symmetry.space_group_name_H-M   'P 1'
#
loop_
_entity.id
_entity.type
_entity.pdbx_description
1 polymer ?
#
loop_
_entity_poly.entity_id
_entity_poly.type
_entity_poly.pdbx_seq_one_letter_code
_entity_poly.pdbx_strand_id
1 'polypeptide(L)'
;MSVDLNLLYPLDEFYKRAGREVPSVEEIDGEDVPEPYNWLLVHENDMTPTLEAFHAERIHLRVLERHHEGDALSRQVVLTSNESGWPVEFGAVVIHLQHFPEAARHEILECWTPLG
;
A
#
# COMPACT_ATOMS: atom_id res chain seq x y z
N MET A 1 1.16 -14.48 -20.68
CA MET A 1 0.72 -13.08 -20.80
C MET A 1 1.65 -12.19 -19.99
N SER A 2 2.18 -11.15 -20.58
CA SER A 2 3.06 -10.24 -19.87
C SER A 2 2.24 -9.21 -19.10
N VAL A 3 2.63 -8.94 -17.86
CA VAL A 3 2.03 -7.90 -17.03
C VAL A 3 2.82 -6.61 -17.25
N ASP A 4 2.11 -5.49 -17.33
CA ASP A 4 2.74 -4.18 -17.35
C ASP A 4 3.41 -3.94 -16.00
N LEU A 5 4.74 -3.87 -15.99
CA LEU A 5 5.50 -3.67 -14.76
C LEU A 5 5.20 -2.33 -14.08
N ASN A 6 4.61 -1.36 -14.80
CA ASN A 6 4.19 -0.10 -14.19
C ASN A 6 3.06 -0.29 -13.18
N LEU A 7 2.27 -1.34 -13.30
CA LEU A 7 1.25 -1.68 -12.31
C LEU A 7 1.84 -2.13 -10.99
N LEU A 8 3.07 -2.62 -10.98
CA LEU A 8 3.75 -3.08 -9.79
C LEU A 8 4.60 -1.99 -9.12
N TYR A 9 4.83 -0.88 -9.82
CA TYR A 9 5.60 0.24 -9.29
C TYR A 9 4.85 0.93 -8.14
N PRO A 10 5.46 1.26 -7.00
CA PRO A 10 6.88 1.15 -6.71
C PRO A 10 7.28 -0.16 -6.00
N LEU A 11 6.38 -1.13 -5.87
CA LEU A 11 6.64 -2.39 -5.18
C LEU A 11 7.82 -3.16 -5.80
N ASP A 12 7.90 -3.18 -7.14
CA ASP A 12 8.99 -3.83 -7.86
C ASP A 12 10.36 -3.25 -7.49
N GLU A 13 10.43 -1.94 -7.26
CA GLU A 13 11.65 -1.26 -6.85
C GLU A 13 12.12 -1.72 -5.46
N PHE A 14 11.17 -1.88 -4.53
CA PHE A 14 11.49 -2.38 -3.19
C PHE A 14 11.98 -3.83 -3.21
N TYR A 15 11.39 -4.66 -4.06
CA TYR A 15 11.88 -6.03 -4.25
C TYR A 15 13.31 -6.05 -4.78
N LYS A 16 13.62 -5.23 -5.76
CA LYS A 16 14.98 -5.13 -6.32
C LYS A 16 16.00 -4.70 -5.27
N ARG A 17 15.67 -3.69 -4.47
CA ARG A 17 16.58 -3.22 -3.41
C ARG A 17 16.82 -4.29 -2.35
N ALA A 18 15.84 -5.13 -2.10
CA ALA A 18 15.97 -6.24 -1.15
C ALA A 18 16.66 -7.47 -1.76
N GLY A 19 17.03 -7.41 -3.03
CA GLY A 19 17.64 -8.54 -3.72
C GLY A 19 16.70 -9.71 -3.95
N ARG A 20 15.38 -9.42 -4.02
CA ARG A 20 14.34 -10.41 -4.21
C ARG A 20 13.71 -10.31 -5.58
N GLU A 21 13.32 -11.45 -6.12
CA GLU A 21 12.58 -11.48 -7.38
C GLU A 21 11.13 -11.06 -7.14
N VAL A 22 10.58 -10.29 -8.10
CA VAL A 22 9.17 -9.93 -8.11
C VAL A 22 8.35 -11.19 -8.33
N PRO A 23 7.29 -11.44 -7.52
CA PRO A 23 6.45 -12.61 -7.74
C PRO A 23 5.81 -12.62 -9.13
N SER A 24 5.51 -13.80 -9.62
CA SER A 24 4.74 -13.95 -10.85
C SER A 24 3.33 -13.45 -10.61
N VAL A 25 2.88 -12.52 -11.45
CA VAL A 25 1.56 -11.89 -11.30
C VAL A 25 0.81 -11.93 -12.62
N GLU A 26 -0.50 -11.88 -12.51
CA GLU A 26 -1.42 -11.82 -13.64
C GLU A 26 -2.33 -10.61 -13.49
N GLU A 27 -2.50 -9.85 -14.55
CA GLU A 27 -3.43 -8.73 -14.58
C GLU A 27 -4.83 -9.25 -14.87
N ILE A 28 -5.79 -8.89 -14.01
CA ILE A 28 -7.20 -9.27 -14.18
C ILE A 28 -8.09 -8.04 -14.03
N ASP A 29 -9.28 -8.08 -14.62
CA ASP A 29 -10.27 -7.03 -14.42
C ASP A 29 -10.86 -7.11 -13.01
N GLY A 30 -11.30 -5.96 -12.48
CA GLY A 30 -11.88 -5.90 -11.13
C GLY A 30 -13.06 -6.86 -10.95
N GLU A 31 -13.90 -7.03 -11.99
CA GLU A 31 -15.03 -7.93 -11.95
C GLU A 31 -14.65 -9.41 -11.85
N ASP A 32 -13.41 -9.74 -12.18
CA ASP A 32 -12.88 -11.12 -12.12
C ASP A 32 -12.15 -11.43 -10.82
N VAL A 33 -12.04 -10.46 -9.92
CA VAL A 33 -11.39 -10.67 -8.63
C VAL A 33 -12.28 -11.53 -7.73
N PRO A 34 -11.75 -12.68 -7.23
CA PRO A 34 -12.57 -13.59 -6.43
C PRO A 34 -12.92 -13.03 -5.05
N GLU A 35 -13.98 -13.53 -4.45
CA GLU A 35 -14.33 -13.23 -3.06
C GLU A 35 -13.34 -13.87 -2.10
N PRO A 36 -13.02 -13.27 -0.96
CA PRO A 36 -13.49 -11.96 -0.47
C PRO A 36 -12.68 -10.78 -0.98
N TYR A 37 -11.67 -11.01 -1.80
CA TYR A 37 -10.71 -9.98 -2.25
C TYR A 37 -11.38 -8.88 -3.07
N ASN A 38 -12.45 -9.21 -3.81
CA ASN A 38 -13.22 -8.22 -4.56
C ASN A 38 -13.80 -7.13 -3.64
N TRP A 39 -14.27 -7.51 -2.46
CA TRP A 39 -14.83 -6.55 -1.50
C TRP A 39 -13.75 -5.66 -0.89
N LEU A 40 -12.54 -6.19 -0.75
CA LEU A 40 -11.43 -5.48 -0.12
C LEU A 40 -10.67 -4.60 -1.10
N LEU A 41 -10.61 -4.99 -2.38
CA LEU A 41 -9.74 -4.35 -3.36
C LEU A 41 -10.48 -3.58 -4.46
N VAL A 42 -11.73 -3.96 -4.77
CA VAL A 42 -12.47 -3.39 -5.90
C VAL A 42 -13.55 -2.43 -5.37
N HIS A 43 -13.14 -1.22 -5.03
CA HIS A 43 -14.01 -0.16 -4.54
C HIS A 43 -13.33 1.20 -4.65
N GLU A 44 -14.07 2.25 -4.37
CA GLU A 44 -13.57 3.63 -4.37
C GLU A 44 -13.43 4.21 -2.97
N ASN A 45 -13.58 3.38 -1.95
CA ASN A 45 -13.45 3.80 -0.56
C ASN A 45 -12.00 3.73 -0.08
N ASP A 46 -11.71 4.40 1.02
CA ASP A 46 -10.39 4.31 1.64
C ASP A 46 -10.13 2.90 2.17
N MET A 47 -8.90 2.43 2.01
CA MET A 47 -8.55 1.05 2.33
C MET A 47 -8.57 0.76 3.83
N THR A 48 -8.04 1.63 4.66
CA THR A 48 -7.96 1.38 6.11
C THR A 48 -9.33 1.17 6.74
N PRO A 49 -10.32 2.07 6.54
CA PRO A 49 -11.67 1.81 7.05
C PRO A 49 -12.32 0.56 6.49
N THR A 50 -12.06 0.24 5.22
CA THR A 50 -12.59 -0.97 4.58
C THR A 50 -12.06 -2.23 5.27
N LEU A 51 -10.77 -2.29 5.54
CA LEU A 51 -10.14 -3.40 6.24
C LEU A 51 -10.59 -3.50 7.70
N GLU A 52 -10.74 -2.36 8.37
CA GLU A 52 -11.23 -2.32 9.75
C GLU A 52 -12.65 -2.88 9.85
N ALA A 53 -13.52 -2.52 8.92
CA ALA A 53 -14.88 -3.05 8.88
C ALA A 53 -14.91 -4.56 8.60
N PHE A 54 -14.09 -5.02 7.67
CA PHE A 54 -14.04 -6.44 7.31
C PHE A 54 -13.51 -7.31 8.46
N HIS A 55 -12.43 -6.87 9.11
CA HIS A 55 -11.79 -7.64 10.17
C HIS A 55 -12.39 -7.39 11.56
N ALA A 56 -13.27 -6.38 11.69
CA ALA A 56 -13.85 -5.94 12.96
C ALA A 56 -12.78 -5.61 14.02
N GLU A 57 -11.66 -5.05 13.58
CA GLU A 57 -10.54 -4.63 14.42
C GLU A 57 -9.99 -3.31 13.93
N ARG A 58 -9.36 -2.58 14.81
CA ARG A 58 -8.56 -1.43 14.40
C ARG A 58 -7.30 -1.88 13.70
N ILE A 59 -6.89 -1.11 12.71
CA ILE A 59 -5.74 -1.39 11.86
C ILE A 59 -4.76 -0.25 11.95
N HIS A 60 -3.48 -0.57 12.05
CA HIS A 60 -2.43 0.43 12.05
C HIS A 60 -1.43 0.18 10.92
N LEU A 61 -0.80 1.25 10.50
CA LEU A 61 0.24 1.24 9.49
C LEU A 61 1.59 0.98 10.12
N ARG A 62 2.34 0.07 9.51
CA ARG A 62 3.75 -0.12 9.82
C ARG A 62 4.56 0.12 8.55
N VAL A 63 5.48 1.07 8.59
CA VAL A 63 6.37 1.33 7.46
C VAL A 63 7.56 0.38 7.55
N LEU A 64 7.72 -0.45 6.53
CA LEU A 64 8.82 -1.41 6.44
C LEU A 64 10.07 -0.77 5.85
N GLU A 65 9.91 0.06 4.85
CA GLU A 65 11.00 0.75 4.17
C GLU A 65 10.48 2.01 3.51
N ARG A 66 11.30 3.03 3.40
CA ARG A 66 10.98 4.24 2.68
C ARG A 66 12.16 4.74 1.88
N HIS A 67 11.86 5.44 0.80
CA HIS A 67 12.86 6.06 -0.06
C HIS A 67 12.37 7.45 -0.46
N HIS A 68 13.12 8.46 -0.06
CA HIS A 68 12.77 9.85 -0.36
C HIS A 68 13.74 10.40 -1.38
N GLU A 69 13.22 10.86 -2.50
CA GLU A 69 14.01 11.46 -3.57
C GLU A 69 13.28 12.67 -4.13
N GLY A 70 13.86 13.87 -3.94
CA GLY A 70 13.21 15.11 -4.33
C GLY A 70 11.84 15.29 -3.66
N ASP A 71 10.80 15.48 -4.46
CA ASP A 71 9.43 15.63 -3.99
C ASP A 71 8.65 14.31 -3.93
N ALA A 72 9.32 13.19 -4.21
CA ALA A 72 8.70 11.88 -4.19
C ALA A 72 9.14 11.09 -2.96
N LEU A 73 8.16 10.57 -2.22
CA LEU A 73 8.41 9.65 -1.11
C LEU A 73 7.76 8.31 -1.46
N SER A 74 8.59 7.28 -1.60
CA SER A 74 8.11 5.91 -1.76
C SER A 74 8.17 5.21 -0.42
N ARG A 75 7.11 4.48 -0.07
CA ARG A 75 7.13 3.68 1.16
C ARG A 75 6.49 2.33 0.94
N GLN A 76 7.12 1.32 1.53
CA GLN A 76 6.62 -0.05 1.58
C GLN A 76 6.01 -0.26 2.95
N VAL A 77 4.77 -0.71 2.99
CA VAL A 77 4.00 -0.74 4.22
C VAL A 77 3.32 -2.08 4.42
N VAL A 78 3.02 -2.37 5.67
CA VAL A 78 2.09 -3.42 6.05
C VAL A 78 1.05 -2.84 6.99
N LEU A 79 -0.20 -3.19 6.73
CA LEU A 79 -1.31 -2.86 7.63
C LEU A 79 -1.57 -4.08 8.51
N THR A 80 -1.62 -3.87 9.81
CA THR A 80 -1.78 -4.95 10.79
C THR A 80 -2.96 -4.68 11.72
N SER A 81 -3.64 -5.75 12.11
CA SER A 81 -4.70 -5.68 13.13
C SER A 81 -4.10 -5.43 14.50
N ASN A 82 -4.66 -4.47 15.25
CA ASN A 82 -4.14 -4.09 16.56
C ASN A 82 -4.22 -5.20 17.60
N GLU A 83 -5.32 -5.96 17.62
CA GLU A 83 -5.55 -6.97 18.65
C GLU A 83 -4.83 -8.29 18.31
N SER A 84 -4.99 -8.78 17.10
CA SER A 84 -4.40 -10.05 16.69
C SER A 84 -2.93 -9.94 16.25
N GLY A 85 -2.51 -8.77 15.82
CA GLY A 85 -1.18 -8.58 15.24
C GLY A 85 -1.00 -9.18 13.84
N TRP A 86 -2.09 -9.65 13.22
CA TRP A 86 -2.03 -10.25 11.89
C TRP A 86 -1.83 -9.18 10.81
N PRO A 87 -0.95 -9.44 9.84
CA PRO A 87 -0.88 -8.58 8.66
C PRO A 87 -2.12 -8.81 7.80
N VAL A 88 -2.76 -7.70 7.38
CA VAL A 88 -3.99 -7.76 6.58
C VAL A 88 -3.81 -7.19 5.19
N GLU A 89 -2.80 -6.36 4.99
CA GLU A 89 -2.46 -5.83 3.68
C GLU A 89 -0.98 -5.49 3.64
N PHE A 90 -0.36 -5.74 2.49
CA PHE A 90 1.02 -5.38 2.19
C PHE A 90 1.03 -4.61 0.88
N GLY A 91 1.80 -3.55 0.81
CA GLY A 91 1.84 -2.76 -0.41
C GLY A 91 2.93 -1.72 -0.42
N ALA A 92 2.92 -0.94 -1.48
CA ALA A 92 3.85 0.17 -1.65
C ALA A 92 3.15 1.32 -2.35
N VAL A 93 3.58 2.54 -2.05
CA VAL A 93 2.98 3.75 -2.60
C VAL A 93 4.06 4.79 -2.86
N VAL A 94 3.86 5.57 -3.92
CA VAL A 94 4.63 6.80 -4.16
C VAL A 94 3.75 7.98 -3.81
N ILE A 95 4.26 8.85 -2.97
CA ILE A 95 3.58 10.06 -2.54
C ILE A 95 4.30 11.24 -3.18
N HIS A 96 3.57 12.03 -3.95
CA HIS A 96 4.09 13.25 -4.57
C HIS A 96 3.85 14.42 -3.62
N LEU A 97 4.87 14.74 -2.84
CA LEU A 97 4.79 15.71 -1.74
C LEU A 97 4.38 17.12 -2.20
N GLN A 98 4.72 17.49 -3.44
CA GLN A 98 4.38 18.81 -3.96
C GLN A 98 2.87 19.06 -4.07
N HIS A 99 2.06 18.01 -4.06
CA HIS A 99 0.59 18.12 -4.11
C HIS A 99 -0.06 18.28 -2.74
N PHE A 100 0.73 18.33 -1.68
CA PHE A 100 0.25 18.46 -0.31
C PHE A 100 0.67 19.78 0.31
N PRO A 101 -0.15 20.39 1.19
CA PRO A 101 0.27 21.56 1.96
C PRO A 101 1.44 21.21 2.89
N GLU A 102 2.21 22.22 3.27
CA GLU A 102 3.42 22.04 4.08
C GLU A 102 3.19 21.23 5.36
N ALA A 103 2.11 21.53 6.08
CA ALA A 103 1.79 20.79 7.31
C ALA A 103 1.51 19.31 7.05
N ALA A 104 0.77 18.99 5.97
CA ALA A 104 0.51 17.60 5.58
C ALA A 104 1.79 16.89 5.14
N ARG A 105 2.66 17.58 4.38
CA ARG A 105 3.96 17.00 3.99
C ARG A 105 4.79 16.59 5.18
N HIS A 106 4.78 17.41 6.23
CA HIS A 106 5.53 17.12 7.46
C HIS A 106 5.03 15.83 8.13
N GLU A 107 3.72 15.67 8.24
CA GLU A 107 3.11 14.45 8.78
C GLU A 107 3.43 13.21 7.94
N ILE A 108 3.36 13.36 6.61
CA ILE A 108 3.67 12.26 5.68
C ILE A 108 5.13 11.82 5.82
N LEU A 109 6.05 12.78 5.95
CA LEU A 109 7.47 12.48 6.10
C LEU A 109 7.78 11.77 7.43
N GLU A 110 6.97 11.97 8.46
CA GLU A 110 7.09 11.23 9.71
C GLU A 110 6.59 9.79 9.60
N CYS A 111 5.83 9.47 8.56
CA CYS A 111 5.44 8.10 8.17
C CYS A 111 4.56 7.32 9.15
N TRP A 112 3.83 8.01 10.01
CA TRP A 112 3.03 7.32 11.03
C TRP A 112 1.55 7.24 10.70
N THR A 113 1.09 7.95 9.67
CA THR A 113 -0.34 8.05 9.35
C THR A 113 -0.64 7.35 8.02
N PRO A 114 -1.65 6.46 7.97
CA PRO A 114 -2.14 5.92 6.70
C PRO A 114 -2.73 7.02 5.82
N LEU A 115 -2.65 6.85 4.51
CA LEU A 115 -3.22 7.81 3.55
C LEU A 115 -4.62 7.43 3.06
N GLY A 116 -5.06 6.22 3.36
CA GLY A 116 -6.37 5.80 2.89
C GLY A 116 -7.02 4.69 3.68
#